data_787c53797e2946f9a1bc403277a97d29
#
_entry.id   787c53797e2946f9a1bc403277a97d29
#
_cell.length_a   1.000
_cell.length_b   1.000
_cell.length_c   1.000
_cell.angle_alpha   90.00
_cell.angle_beta   90.00
_cell.angle_gamma   90.00
#
_symmetry.space_group_name_H-M   'P 1'
#
loop_
_entity.id
_entity.type
_entity.pdbx_description
1 polymer ?
#
loop_
_entity_poly.entity_id
_entity_poly.type
_entity_poly.pdbx_seq_one_letter_code
_entity_poly.pdbx_strand_id
1 'polypeptide(L)'
;MCYSNTSTSKNIDLSKKYGKKIPANLNETPIFFASGFSFPTWRIVTKADELQPMNWGLIPSWFKEANFKEIASMTLNAKVETLNEKASFKHLIQRNECIVPSTGFFEWQTKGKEKIPYFIAPSKGEIFSMAGIYDIWINPLSGEQHTTFSILTCPANELMEEIHNTKKRMPVILKSEHENDWLQGKLDLDILKVPLLVV
;
A
#
# COMPACT_ATOMS: atom_id res chain seq x y z
N MET A 1 0.95 10.95 -5.52
CA MET A 1 1.25 9.81 -4.59
C MET A 1 -0.05 9.48 -3.89
N CYS A 2 -0.40 8.19 -3.84
CA CYS A 2 -1.64 7.74 -3.24
C CYS A 2 -1.61 7.95 -1.72
N TYR A 3 -2.42 8.88 -1.22
CA TYR A 3 -2.53 9.17 0.20
C TYR A 3 -3.93 8.88 0.77
N SER A 4 -4.86 8.48 -0.07
CA SER A 4 -6.23 8.19 0.34
C SER A 4 -6.76 6.95 -0.37
N ASN A 5 -7.22 5.97 0.40
CA ASN A 5 -7.57 4.65 -0.09
C ASN A 5 -8.88 4.15 0.51
N THR A 6 -9.50 3.14 -0.12
CA THR A 6 -10.72 2.49 0.34
C THR A 6 -10.56 0.98 0.44
N SER A 7 -11.26 0.36 1.40
CA SER A 7 -11.34 -1.09 1.55
C SER A 7 -12.72 -1.47 2.08
N THR A 8 -13.69 -1.55 1.18
CA THR A 8 -15.10 -1.83 1.52
C THR A 8 -15.45 -3.32 1.46
N SER A 9 -14.52 -4.17 1.01
CA SER A 9 -14.70 -5.62 0.94
C SER A 9 -14.81 -6.27 2.32
N LYS A 10 -15.53 -7.39 2.41
CA LYS A 10 -15.59 -8.21 3.62
C LYS A 10 -14.33 -9.06 3.77
N ASN A 11 -14.03 -9.48 4.99
CA ASN A 11 -12.90 -10.38 5.27
C ASN A 11 -12.99 -11.69 4.48
N ILE A 12 -14.22 -12.22 4.31
CA ILE A 12 -14.44 -13.44 3.54
C ILE A 12 -14.08 -13.29 2.06
N ASP A 13 -14.30 -12.10 1.47
CA ASP A 13 -13.95 -11.84 0.07
C ASP A 13 -12.44 -11.76 -0.12
N LEU A 14 -11.73 -11.13 0.84
CA LEU A 14 -10.26 -11.12 0.88
C LEU A 14 -9.70 -12.53 1.05
N SER A 15 -10.27 -13.30 1.99
CA SER A 15 -9.89 -14.68 2.24
C SER A 15 -10.00 -15.54 0.98
N LYS A 16 -11.14 -15.45 0.28
CA LYS A 16 -11.38 -16.19 -0.97
C LYS A 16 -10.41 -15.75 -2.08
N LYS A 17 -10.22 -14.42 -2.27
CA LYS A 17 -9.35 -13.90 -3.32
C LYS A 17 -7.89 -14.34 -3.14
N TYR A 18 -7.36 -14.26 -1.94
CA TYR A 18 -5.94 -14.47 -1.67
C TYR A 18 -5.61 -15.82 -1.03
N GLY A 19 -6.60 -16.68 -0.79
CA GLY A 19 -6.40 -17.98 -0.14
C GLY A 19 -5.88 -17.88 1.30
N LYS A 20 -6.25 -16.82 2.03
CA LYS A 20 -5.76 -16.54 3.39
C LYS A 20 -6.82 -16.82 4.45
N LYS A 21 -6.41 -17.33 5.61
CA LYS A 21 -7.28 -17.46 6.79
C LYS A 21 -7.61 -16.08 7.36
N ILE A 22 -8.73 -15.98 8.05
CA ILE A 22 -9.18 -14.77 8.72
C ILE A 22 -8.84 -14.89 10.20
N PRO A 23 -7.95 -14.05 10.77
CA PRO A 23 -7.71 -14.02 12.21
C PRO A 23 -8.99 -13.68 12.99
N ALA A 24 -9.18 -14.29 14.16
CA ALA A 24 -10.40 -14.13 14.97
C ALA A 24 -10.76 -12.68 15.30
N ASN A 25 -9.76 -11.82 15.47
CA ASN A 25 -9.94 -10.41 15.89
C ASN A 25 -9.71 -9.42 14.74
N LEU A 26 -9.75 -9.88 13.48
CA LEU A 26 -9.55 -8.99 12.34
C LEU A 26 -10.77 -8.11 12.13
N ASN A 27 -10.58 -6.78 12.23
CA ASN A 27 -11.66 -5.81 12.03
C ASN A 27 -12.22 -5.89 10.60
N GLU A 28 -13.55 -5.95 10.47
CA GLU A 28 -14.27 -6.03 9.19
C GLU A 28 -14.96 -4.72 8.80
N THR A 29 -14.83 -3.67 9.60
CA THR A 29 -15.49 -2.39 9.31
C THR A 29 -15.07 -1.88 7.93
N PRO A 30 -16.04 -1.61 7.03
CA PRO A 30 -15.73 -1.06 5.71
C PRO A 30 -15.07 0.31 5.82
N ILE A 31 -14.00 0.50 5.05
CA ILE A 31 -13.28 1.77 4.99
C ILE A 31 -13.63 2.45 3.66
N PHE A 32 -14.56 3.42 3.70
CA PHE A 32 -14.98 4.20 2.53
C PHE A 32 -14.00 5.32 2.17
N PHE A 33 -13.22 5.77 3.14
CA PHE A 33 -12.16 6.74 2.97
C PHE A 33 -11.18 6.65 4.14
N ALA A 34 -9.91 6.48 3.83
CA ALA A 34 -8.85 6.59 4.83
C ALA A 34 -7.69 7.42 4.29
N SER A 35 -7.29 8.43 5.05
CA SER A 35 -6.05 9.16 4.78
C SER A 35 -4.87 8.41 5.39
N GLY A 36 -3.80 8.21 4.61
CA GLY A 36 -2.56 7.62 5.12
C GLY A 36 -1.95 8.39 6.29
N PHE A 37 -2.17 9.70 6.35
CA PHE A 37 -1.68 10.55 7.45
C PHE A 37 -2.38 10.29 8.81
N SER A 38 -3.48 9.53 8.81
CA SER A 38 -4.09 9.02 10.06
C SER A 38 -3.55 7.66 10.50
N PHE A 39 -2.61 7.10 9.76
CA PHE A 39 -1.97 5.79 10.00
C PHE A 39 -2.99 4.66 10.23
N PRO A 40 -3.99 4.51 9.36
CA PRO A 40 -5.06 3.54 9.56
C PRO A 40 -4.54 2.11 9.52
N THR A 41 -5.20 1.23 10.28
CA THR A 41 -4.96 -0.21 10.19
C THR A 41 -5.61 -0.76 8.93
N TRP A 42 -4.87 -1.58 8.20
CA TRP A 42 -5.27 -2.21 6.95
C TRP A 42 -5.14 -3.73 7.02
N ARG A 43 -5.92 -4.44 6.21
CA ARG A 43 -5.89 -5.92 6.10
C ARG A 43 -4.90 -6.29 5.01
N ILE A 44 -3.70 -6.67 5.38
CA ILE A 44 -2.57 -6.89 4.49
C ILE A 44 -2.40 -8.38 4.21
N VAL A 45 -2.02 -8.71 2.98
CA VAL A 45 -1.66 -10.05 2.53
C VAL A 45 -0.15 -10.15 2.44
N THR A 46 0.42 -11.15 3.11
CA THR A 46 1.84 -11.49 3.10
C THR A 46 2.06 -12.95 2.74
N LYS A 47 3.28 -13.47 2.92
CA LYS A 47 3.57 -14.91 2.85
C LYS A 47 2.85 -15.72 3.93
N ALA A 48 2.46 -15.12 5.05
CA ALA A 48 1.74 -15.80 6.13
C ALA A 48 0.42 -16.41 5.65
N ASP A 49 -0.05 -17.44 6.33
CA ASP A 49 -1.31 -18.13 6.01
C ASP A 49 -2.56 -17.31 6.33
N GLU A 50 -2.41 -16.23 7.09
CA GLU A 50 -3.50 -15.39 7.57
C GLU A 50 -3.37 -13.94 7.08
N LEU A 51 -4.51 -13.24 6.95
CA LEU A 51 -4.54 -11.79 6.76
C LEU A 51 -3.87 -11.09 7.95
N GLN A 52 -3.05 -10.08 7.70
CA GLN A 52 -2.28 -9.39 8.74
C GLN A 52 -2.81 -7.96 8.93
N PRO A 53 -3.25 -7.57 10.13
CA PRO A 53 -3.51 -6.16 10.43
C PRO A 53 -2.19 -5.38 10.52
N MET A 54 -2.02 -4.35 9.70
CA MET A 54 -0.83 -3.49 9.70
C MET A 54 -1.23 -2.02 9.59
N ASN A 55 -0.45 -1.13 10.19
CA ASN A 55 -0.68 0.30 10.07
C ASN A 55 0.00 0.88 8.82
N TRP A 56 -0.71 1.75 8.11
CA TRP A 56 -0.17 2.46 6.95
C TRP A 56 0.77 3.59 7.41
N GLY A 57 1.99 3.60 6.92
CA GLY A 57 3.10 4.47 7.33
C GLY A 57 4.23 3.63 7.92
N LEU A 58 5.12 3.14 7.05
CA LEU A 58 6.18 2.22 7.41
C LEU A 58 7.17 2.85 8.39
N ILE A 59 7.43 2.17 9.52
CA ILE A 59 8.47 2.53 10.47
C ILE A 59 9.60 1.51 10.28
N PRO A 60 10.79 1.95 9.81
CA PRO A 60 11.89 1.02 9.61
C PRO A 60 12.32 0.37 10.93
N SER A 61 12.63 -0.93 10.92
CA SER A 61 13.05 -1.70 12.10
C SER A 61 14.28 -1.12 12.82
N TRP A 62 15.15 -0.42 12.08
CA TRP A 62 16.34 0.24 12.62
C TRP A 62 16.06 1.60 13.28
N PHE A 63 14.83 2.16 13.16
CA PHE A 63 14.49 3.47 13.74
C PHE A 63 14.49 3.42 15.26
N LYS A 64 15.20 4.37 15.90
CA LYS A 64 15.48 4.34 17.33
C LYS A 64 14.72 5.38 18.17
N GLU A 65 13.97 6.27 17.52
CA GLU A 65 13.20 7.31 18.23
C GLU A 65 11.80 6.80 18.56
N ALA A 66 11.32 7.10 19.77
CA ALA A 66 9.97 6.71 20.19
C ALA A 66 8.86 7.46 19.45
N ASN A 67 9.12 8.71 19.04
CA ASN A 67 8.18 9.48 18.22
C ASN A 67 8.35 9.11 16.74
N PHE A 68 7.55 8.18 16.29
CA PHE A 68 7.60 7.64 14.94
C PHE A 68 6.73 8.36 13.89
N LYS A 69 5.89 9.33 14.30
CA LYS A 69 4.89 9.95 13.42
C LYS A 69 5.50 10.64 12.21
N GLU A 70 6.65 11.27 12.40
CA GLU A 70 7.34 11.96 11.31
C GLU A 70 7.83 10.95 10.26
N ILE A 71 8.60 9.93 10.66
CA ILE A 71 9.10 8.93 9.74
C ILE A 71 7.95 8.18 9.04
N ALA A 72 6.90 7.81 9.78
CA ALA A 72 5.72 7.14 9.23
C ALA A 72 5.00 8.00 8.18
N SER A 73 4.91 9.32 8.37
CA SER A 73 4.31 10.23 7.39
C SER A 73 5.14 10.36 6.10
N MET A 74 6.46 10.24 6.20
CA MET A 74 7.38 10.30 5.06
C MET A 74 7.43 8.98 4.27
N THR A 75 6.98 7.87 4.86
CA THR A 75 7.06 6.52 4.30
C THR A 75 5.69 5.91 3.99
N LEU A 76 4.65 6.72 3.85
CA LEU A 76 3.33 6.28 3.37
C LEU A 76 3.42 5.63 1.98
N ASN A 77 4.34 6.12 1.16
CA ASN A 77 4.59 5.61 -0.18
C ASN A 77 6.08 5.40 -0.43
N ALA A 78 6.41 4.34 -1.14
CA ALA A 78 7.76 4.04 -1.63
C ALA A 78 7.77 4.08 -3.17
N LYS A 79 8.72 4.83 -3.75
CA LYS A 79 8.89 4.88 -5.21
C LYS A 79 9.65 3.65 -5.68
N VAL A 80 9.09 2.90 -6.63
CA VAL A 80 9.72 1.69 -7.16
C VAL A 80 11.11 1.96 -7.75
N GLU A 81 11.31 3.14 -8.36
CA GLU A 81 12.57 3.51 -9.02
C GLU A 81 13.74 3.68 -8.05
N THR A 82 13.46 4.05 -6.80
CA THR A 82 14.49 4.31 -5.78
C THR A 82 14.40 3.36 -4.59
N LEU A 83 13.66 2.27 -4.74
CA LEU A 83 13.39 1.33 -3.66
C LEU A 83 14.69 0.70 -3.13
N ASN A 84 15.62 0.34 -4.02
CA ASN A 84 16.93 -0.25 -3.71
C ASN A 84 17.93 0.74 -3.06
N GLU A 85 17.64 2.05 -3.11
CA GLU A 85 18.55 3.09 -2.65
C GLU A 85 18.20 3.61 -1.26
N LYS A 86 16.88 3.73 -0.99
CA LYS A 86 16.38 4.37 0.23
C LYS A 86 16.60 3.49 1.46
N ALA A 87 17.24 4.07 2.50
CA ALA A 87 17.54 3.38 3.75
C ALA A 87 16.30 2.75 4.41
N SER A 88 15.15 3.39 4.28
CA SER A 88 13.88 2.89 4.84
C SER A 88 13.35 1.63 4.15
N PHE A 89 13.77 1.33 2.91
CA PHE A 89 13.12 0.32 2.08
C PHE A 89 14.06 -0.77 1.55
N LYS A 90 15.33 -0.44 1.25
CA LYS A 90 16.25 -1.34 0.54
C LYS A 90 16.45 -2.72 1.19
N HIS A 91 16.35 -2.81 2.50
CA HIS A 91 16.53 -4.06 3.24
C HIS A 91 15.28 -4.96 3.25
N LEU A 92 14.14 -4.45 2.78
CA LEU A 92 12.86 -5.16 2.75
C LEU A 92 12.61 -5.91 1.44
N ILE A 93 13.33 -5.53 0.37
CA ILE A 93 13.17 -6.10 -0.96
C ILE A 93 13.60 -7.57 -0.95
N GLN A 94 12.80 -8.44 -1.59
CA GLN A 94 12.91 -9.90 -1.60
C GLN A 94 12.76 -10.55 -0.22
N ARG A 95 12.18 -9.82 0.75
CA ARG A 95 11.99 -10.30 2.13
C ARG A 95 10.60 -10.01 2.66
N ASN A 96 10.17 -8.77 2.59
CA ASN A 96 8.98 -8.25 3.26
C ASN A 96 8.02 -7.57 2.26
N GLU A 97 7.76 -8.24 1.16
CA GLU A 97 6.71 -7.85 0.21
C GLU A 97 5.34 -8.15 0.79
N CYS A 98 4.40 -7.29 0.47
CA CYS A 98 3.00 -7.50 0.81
C CYS A 98 2.08 -7.00 -0.31
N ILE A 99 0.83 -7.44 -0.26
CA ILE A 99 -0.26 -6.89 -1.06
C ILE A 99 -1.15 -6.06 -0.15
N VAL A 100 -1.52 -4.88 -0.63
CA VAL A 100 -2.49 -3.98 -0.01
C VAL A 100 -3.80 -4.11 -0.78
N PRO A 101 -4.77 -4.92 -0.30
CA PRO A 101 -6.08 -5.04 -0.93
C PRO A 101 -6.83 -3.72 -0.89
N SER A 102 -7.37 -3.31 -2.03
CA SER A 102 -8.09 -2.05 -2.18
C SER A 102 -9.33 -2.23 -3.03
N THR A 103 -10.34 -1.38 -2.80
CA THR A 103 -11.54 -1.29 -3.65
C THR A 103 -11.60 0.02 -4.43
N GLY A 104 -10.69 0.94 -4.16
CA GLY A 104 -10.54 2.21 -4.85
C GLY A 104 -9.58 3.14 -4.12
N PHE A 105 -9.17 4.20 -4.75
CA PHE A 105 -8.36 5.25 -4.15
C PHE A 105 -8.76 6.62 -4.68
N PHE A 106 -8.39 7.67 -3.94
CA PHE A 106 -8.67 9.05 -4.33
C PHE A 106 -7.40 9.76 -4.75
N GLU A 107 -7.50 10.53 -5.82
CA GLU A 107 -6.48 11.48 -6.27
C GLU A 107 -7.10 12.81 -6.66
N TRP A 108 -6.28 13.87 -6.71
CA TRP A 108 -6.75 15.23 -6.94
C TRP A 108 -6.08 15.84 -8.17
N GLN A 109 -6.91 16.28 -9.10
CA GLN A 109 -6.47 17.10 -10.23
C GLN A 109 -6.37 18.56 -9.80
N THR A 110 -5.25 19.21 -10.16
CA THR A 110 -5.09 20.65 -9.94
C THR A 110 -5.50 21.40 -11.19
N LYS A 111 -6.53 22.28 -11.06
CA LYS A 111 -6.96 23.22 -12.10
C LYS A 111 -6.88 24.63 -11.55
N GLY A 112 -5.81 25.36 -11.88
CA GLY A 112 -5.52 26.67 -11.30
C GLY A 112 -5.32 26.56 -9.78
N LYS A 113 -6.22 27.15 -8.99
CA LYS A 113 -6.20 27.09 -7.52
C LYS A 113 -7.08 25.98 -6.93
N GLU A 114 -7.85 25.30 -7.75
CA GLU A 114 -8.79 24.27 -7.31
C GLU A 114 -8.16 22.89 -7.28
N LYS A 115 -8.65 22.06 -6.37
CA LYS A 115 -8.32 20.64 -6.24
C LYS A 115 -9.60 19.83 -6.47
N ILE A 116 -9.68 19.17 -7.62
CA ILE A 116 -10.84 18.38 -8.02
C ILE A 116 -10.56 16.93 -7.61
N PRO A 117 -11.37 16.32 -6.71
CA PRO A 117 -11.21 14.94 -6.30
C PRO A 117 -11.72 13.99 -7.39
N TYR A 118 -10.98 12.90 -7.61
CA TYR A 118 -11.37 11.77 -8.43
C TYR A 118 -11.32 10.50 -7.59
N PHE A 119 -12.34 9.67 -7.72
CA PHE A 119 -12.34 8.32 -7.18
C PHE A 119 -11.99 7.35 -8.31
N ILE A 120 -10.92 6.60 -8.12
CA ILE A 120 -10.40 5.64 -9.08
C ILE A 120 -10.66 4.23 -8.53
N ALA A 121 -11.43 3.44 -9.26
CA ALA A 121 -11.79 2.07 -8.88
C ALA A 121 -12.00 1.21 -10.12
N PRO A 122 -11.87 -0.13 -10.04
CA PRO A 122 -12.30 -1.02 -11.10
C PRO A 122 -13.79 -0.86 -11.40
N SER A 123 -14.18 -0.91 -12.67
CA SER A 123 -15.56 -0.68 -13.14
C SER A 123 -16.59 -1.63 -12.52
N LYS A 124 -16.18 -2.83 -12.12
CA LYS A 124 -17.02 -3.85 -11.48
C LYS A 124 -16.97 -3.85 -9.95
N GLY A 125 -16.32 -2.86 -9.32
CA GLY A 125 -16.17 -2.81 -7.86
C GLY A 125 -15.32 -3.95 -7.28
N GLU A 126 -14.44 -4.53 -8.11
CA GLU A 126 -13.59 -5.66 -7.72
C GLU A 126 -12.46 -5.23 -6.77
N ILE A 127 -12.03 -6.17 -5.92
CA ILE A 127 -10.84 -5.98 -5.11
C ILE A 127 -9.62 -6.06 -6.02
N PHE A 128 -8.78 -5.05 -5.99
CA PHE A 128 -7.49 -5.08 -6.68
C PHE A 128 -6.31 -5.02 -5.70
N SER A 129 -5.16 -5.42 -6.18
CA SER A 129 -3.94 -5.62 -5.40
C SER A 129 -2.96 -4.50 -5.65
N MET A 130 -2.69 -3.66 -4.64
CA MET A 130 -1.56 -2.75 -4.72
C MET A 130 -0.32 -3.43 -4.15
N ALA A 131 0.84 -3.24 -4.80
CA ALA A 131 2.11 -3.69 -4.25
C ALA A 131 2.49 -2.85 -3.03
N GLY A 132 2.98 -3.50 -2.00
CA GLY A 132 3.49 -2.86 -0.79
C GLY A 132 4.68 -3.60 -0.22
N ILE A 133 5.34 -2.95 0.70
CA ILE A 133 6.40 -3.52 1.55
C ILE A 133 6.08 -3.22 3.00
N TYR A 134 6.54 -4.07 3.92
CA TYR A 134 6.27 -3.88 5.35
C TYR A 134 7.52 -4.08 6.19
N ASP A 135 7.51 -3.52 7.40
CA ASP A 135 8.55 -3.76 8.41
C ASP A 135 7.92 -3.91 9.78
N ILE A 136 8.67 -4.52 10.68
CA ILE A 136 8.31 -4.73 12.09
C ILE A 136 9.25 -3.88 12.93
N TRP A 137 8.68 -2.89 13.59
CA TRP A 137 9.41 -1.99 14.47
C TRP A 137 8.99 -2.21 15.93
N ILE A 138 9.97 -2.18 16.83
CA ILE A 138 9.73 -2.27 18.27
C ILE A 138 10.01 -0.89 18.88
N ASN A 139 9.01 -0.32 19.54
CA ASN A 139 9.15 0.96 20.21
C ASN A 139 10.22 0.86 21.31
N PRO A 140 11.30 1.66 21.25
CA PRO A 140 12.43 1.53 22.17
C PRO A 140 12.09 1.89 23.62
N LEU A 141 10.98 2.61 23.88
CA LEU A 141 10.54 2.97 25.24
C LEU A 141 9.53 1.98 25.81
N SER A 142 8.51 1.62 25.03
CA SER A 142 7.42 0.75 25.52
C SER A 142 7.65 -0.74 25.27
N GLY A 143 8.55 -1.10 24.36
CA GLY A 143 8.72 -2.47 23.88
C GLY A 143 7.56 -2.96 22.98
N GLU A 144 6.59 -2.11 22.67
CA GLU A 144 5.45 -2.46 21.82
C GLU A 144 5.89 -2.69 20.38
N GLN A 145 5.41 -3.79 19.80
CA GLN A 145 5.67 -4.13 18.40
C GLN A 145 4.61 -3.49 17.47
N HIS A 146 5.08 -2.78 16.46
CA HIS A 146 4.26 -2.20 15.40
C HIS A 146 4.62 -2.84 14.06
N THR A 147 3.65 -3.45 13.41
CA THR A 147 3.80 -3.92 12.02
C THR A 147 3.20 -2.87 11.10
N THR A 148 4.03 -2.32 10.21
CA THR A 148 3.68 -1.16 9.40
C THR A 148 4.05 -1.36 7.94
N PHE A 149 3.33 -0.72 7.02
CA PHE A 149 3.54 -0.89 5.58
C PHE A 149 3.58 0.42 4.81
N SER A 150 4.15 0.34 3.63
CA SER A 150 4.22 1.41 2.62
C SER A 150 3.61 0.90 1.30
N ILE A 151 2.85 1.74 0.60
CA ILE A 151 2.35 1.44 -0.75
C ILE A 151 3.43 1.79 -1.76
N LEU A 152 3.72 0.88 -2.71
CA LEU A 152 4.60 1.18 -3.81
C LEU A 152 3.90 2.07 -4.84
N THR A 153 4.68 3.00 -5.42
CA THR A 153 4.20 3.88 -6.48
C THR A 153 5.14 3.84 -7.68
N CYS A 154 4.58 3.96 -8.87
CA CYS A 154 5.28 4.05 -10.16
C CYS A 154 4.91 5.34 -10.91
N PRO A 155 5.52 5.65 -12.05
CA PRO A 155 5.05 6.68 -12.96
C PRO A 155 3.58 6.47 -13.31
N ALA A 156 2.84 7.55 -13.53
CA ALA A 156 1.43 7.48 -13.89
C ALA A 156 1.26 6.99 -15.34
N ASN A 157 0.16 6.28 -15.63
CA ASN A 157 -0.31 6.08 -16.99
C ASN A 157 -0.98 7.37 -17.51
N GLU A 158 -1.40 7.40 -18.77
CA GLU A 158 -1.99 8.60 -19.40
C GLU A 158 -3.18 9.17 -18.61
N LEU A 159 -4.12 8.32 -18.17
CA LEU A 159 -5.26 8.76 -17.36
C LEU A 159 -4.82 9.36 -16.03
N MET A 160 -3.90 8.69 -15.34
CA MET A 160 -3.42 9.17 -14.04
C MET A 160 -2.48 10.37 -14.15
N GLU A 161 -1.81 10.57 -15.30
CA GLU A 161 -1.07 11.82 -15.57
C GLU A 161 -1.99 13.03 -15.67
N GLU A 162 -3.19 12.84 -16.26
CA GLU A 162 -4.19 13.89 -16.33
C GLU A 162 -4.77 14.20 -14.95
N ILE A 163 -5.14 13.16 -14.18
CA ILE A 163 -5.73 13.32 -12.85
C ILE A 163 -4.69 13.81 -11.85
N HIS A 164 -3.58 13.11 -11.69
CA HIS A 164 -2.52 13.47 -10.76
C HIS A 164 -1.45 14.36 -11.43
N ASN A 165 -1.90 15.42 -12.08
CA ASN A 165 -1.12 16.26 -13.00
C ASN A 165 0.05 17.01 -12.37
N THR A 166 0.18 17.05 -11.05
CA THR A 166 1.29 17.73 -10.35
C THR A 166 2.51 16.84 -10.10
N LYS A 167 2.30 15.56 -9.78
CA LYS A 167 3.38 14.63 -9.44
C LYS A 167 3.48 13.44 -10.40
N LYS A 168 2.44 13.19 -11.21
CA LYS A 168 2.37 12.15 -12.24
C LYS A 168 2.78 10.77 -11.68
N ARG A 169 2.14 10.36 -10.61
CA ARG A 169 2.37 9.09 -9.91
C ARG A 169 1.05 8.34 -9.70
N MET A 170 1.14 7.03 -9.64
CA MET A 170 0.04 6.15 -9.25
C MET A 170 0.55 5.01 -8.38
N PRO A 171 -0.34 4.34 -7.60
CA PRO A 171 0.05 3.11 -6.91
C PRO A 171 0.42 2.02 -7.93
N VAL A 172 1.38 1.18 -7.58
CA VAL A 172 1.70 -0.02 -8.35
C VAL A 172 0.56 -1.02 -8.17
N ILE A 173 -0.17 -1.31 -9.24
CA ILE A 173 -1.25 -2.30 -9.24
C ILE A 173 -0.71 -3.59 -9.84
N LEU A 174 -0.86 -4.68 -9.10
CA LEU A 174 -0.41 -6.00 -9.52
C LEU A 174 -1.48 -6.68 -10.38
N LYS A 175 -1.06 -7.33 -11.45
CA LYS A 175 -1.89 -8.33 -12.13
C LYS A 175 -2.01 -9.56 -11.23
N SER A 176 -3.14 -10.27 -11.31
CA SER A 176 -3.36 -11.47 -10.50
C SER A 176 -2.28 -12.54 -10.72
N GLU A 177 -1.75 -12.65 -11.92
CA GLU A 177 -0.65 -13.56 -12.28
C GLU A 177 0.68 -13.21 -11.59
N HIS A 178 0.88 -11.95 -11.19
CA HIS A 178 2.10 -11.47 -10.52
C HIS A 178 1.99 -11.46 -8.98
N GLU A 179 0.79 -11.62 -8.41
CA GLU A 179 0.57 -11.49 -6.97
C GLU A 179 1.42 -12.46 -6.15
N ASN A 180 1.46 -13.73 -6.58
CA ASN A 180 2.26 -14.74 -5.87
C ASN A 180 3.77 -14.50 -6.01
N ASP A 181 4.24 -14.20 -7.21
CA ASP A 181 5.67 -13.94 -7.42
C ASP A 181 6.14 -12.69 -6.68
N TRP A 182 5.28 -11.66 -6.59
CA TRP A 182 5.52 -10.51 -5.73
C TRP A 182 5.69 -10.93 -4.28
N LEU A 183 4.72 -11.64 -3.70
CA LEU A 183 4.78 -12.10 -2.31
C LEU A 183 6.01 -12.99 -2.03
N GLN A 184 6.48 -13.75 -3.01
CA GLN A 184 7.67 -14.58 -2.89
C GLN A 184 9.00 -13.83 -3.10
N GLY A 185 8.95 -12.52 -3.41
CA GLY A 185 10.14 -11.71 -3.72
C GLY A 185 10.85 -12.13 -5.01
N LYS A 186 10.11 -12.74 -5.94
CA LYS A 186 10.63 -13.25 -7.22
C LYS A 186 10.35 -12.32 -8.40
N LEU A 187 9.42 -11.36 -8.22
CA LEU A 187 9.05 -10.46 -9.29
C LEU A 187 10.13 -9.42 -9.54
N ASP A 188 10.51 -9.24 -10.81
CA ASP A 188 11.44 -8.19 -11.20
C ASP A 188 10.81 -6.81 -10.96
N LEU A 189 11.56 -5.93 -10.28
CA LEU A 189 11.11 -4.56 -9.99
C LEU A 189 10.87 -3.73 -11.26
N ASP A 190 11.51 -4.06 -12.38
CA ASP A 190 11.29 -3.35 -13.64
C ASP A 190 9.87 -3.55 -14.18
N ILE A 191 9.25 -4.69 -13.91
CA ILE A 191 7.85 -4.95 -14.23
C ILE A 191 6.92 -3.96 -13.49
N LEU A 192 7.28 -3.61 -12.25
CA LEU A 192 6.48 -2.70 -11.42
C LEU A 192 6.58 -1.23 -11.83
N LYS A 193 7.57 -0.88 -12.66
CA LYS A 193 7.73 0.49 -13.20
C LYS A 193 6.74 0.77 -14.33
N VAL A 194 6.15 -0.26 -14.92
CA VAL A 194 5.16 -0.14 -16.01
C VAL A 194 3.76 -0.04 -15.39
N PRO A 195 3.09 1.12 -15.51
CA PRO A 195 1.78 1.31 -14.92
C PRO A 195 0.72 0.46 -15.64
N LEU A 196 -0.13 -0.21 -14.86
CA LEU A 196 -1.30 -0.89 -15.41
C LEU A 196 -2.44 0.09 -15.63
N LEU A 197 -3.21 -0.12 -16.69
CA LEU A 197 -4.52 0.50 -16.87
C LEU A 197 -5.49 -0.18 -15.89
N VAL A 198 -5.95 0.58 -14.89
CA VAL A 198 -7.13 0.23 -14.09
C VAL A 198 -8.27 1.05 -14.67
N VAL A 199 -9.07 0.41 -15.46
CA VAL A 199 -10.29 1.00 -16.02
C VAL A 199 -11.47 0.26 -15.45
#